data_51cf6f59299e3efe8d11a838c59ed525
#
_entry.id   51cf6f59299e3efe8d11a838c59ed525
#
_cell.length_a   1.000
_cell.length_b   1.000
_cell.length_c   1.000
_cell.angle_alpha   90.00
_cell.angle_beta   90.00
_cell.angle_gamma   90.00
#
_symmetry.space_group_name_H-M   'P 1'
#
loop_
_entity.id
_entity.type
_entity.pdbx_description
1 polymer ?
#
loop_
_entity_poly.entity_id
_entity_poly.type
_entity_poly.pdbx_seq_one_letter_code
_entity_poly.pdbx_strand_id
1 'polypeptide(L)'
;MSTNDSNGADERSSFFSTVSEDHRPGRRRAETGWIAKHPGLVAVLMLGTLLLASCGGWAVYLNDKIADVPRVALDLDEDRRPERVTGEAAESMNILLAGADAGDGPPIAEAVASGSWPAYSHRSDTIMVLHLSADRKNATLVSVPRDAWVEIEGVGMSKINGAFSKGGPSLYVQTLEQFTGLRMDHLTIIDWNGFKDLTTALGGIPVYIPEDIYDPSQDVQWSKGDQELEGKSALQYVRMRYGLENGDFDRIKRQQNFLRQTMKKLLSNGTTSNPIKLTHAVEAITRYLTVDSEFSNSDMRSLALSMRSLNDEDVTFVTVPKERYDTIDGQSVVIVDEERTKALFQAVANDDIDSYIDEYGKDGVLGKQRTVN
;
A
#
# COMPACT_ATOMS: atom_id res chain seq x y z
N MET A 1 66.24 68.40 19.40
CA MET A 1 66.40 68.95 20.78
C MET A 1 66.51 67.68 21.62
N SER A 2 67.72 67.34 21.88
CA SER A 2 68.48 67.61 23.15
C SER A 2 67.94 66.77 24.26
N THR A 3 68.55 65.95 24.90
CA THR A 3 69.96 65.63 25.26
C THR A 3 69.85 64.53 26.29
N ASN A 4 70.71 63.51 26.23
CA ASN A 4 71.76 63.27 27.19
C ASN A 4 71.29 62.95 28.62
N ASP A 5 71.85 62.15 29.38
CA ASP A 5 73.13 61.44 29.56
C ASP A 5 72.91 60.60 30.83
N SER A 6 73.44 59.59 31.01
CA SER A 6 74.77 59.06 31.37
C SER A 6 74.77 58.33 32.72
N ASN A 7 75.46 57.22 32.73
CA ASN A 7 76.45 56.75 33.72
C ASN A 7 76.07 56.33 35.15
N GLY A 8 76.68 55.27 35.48
CA GLY A 8 77.27 54.89 36.74
C GLY A 8 77.14 53.42 37.08
N ALA A 9 78.08 52.62 36.67
CA ALA A 9 79.19 52.00 37.35
C ALA A 9 78.88 51.67 38.84
N ASP A 10 78.98 50.50 39.21
CA ASP A 10 80.10 49.72 39.67
C ASP A 10 79.74 48.76 40.84
N GLU A 11 80.36 47.69 40.85
CA GLU A 11 80.97 46.89 41.91
C GLU A 11 80.19 45.84 42.73
N ARG A 12 80.72 44.65 42.49
CA ARG A 12 81.13 43.63 43.51
C ARG A 12 80.03 42.86 44.20
N SER A 13 80.10 41.61 44.35
CA SER A 13 81.11 40.58 44.34
C SER A 13 80.42 39.31 44.76
N SER A 14 80.85 38.22 44.10
CA SER A 14 81.05 36.88 44.65
C SER A 14 80.07 36.29 45.69
N PHE A 15 79.56 35.21 45.44
CA PHE A 15 79.79 33.96 46.20
C PHE A 15 78.68 32.92 45.93
N PHE A 16 79.16 31.72 45.73
CA PHE A 16 78.57 30.38 45.86
C PHE A 16 77.88 29.79 44.68
N SER A 17 78.67 28.89 44.11
CA SER A 17 78.30 27.68 43.41
C SER A 17 77.36 26.84 44.25
N THR A 18 76.25 26.36 43.65
CA THR A 18 75.71 25.05 43.95
C THR A 18 74.86 24.56 42.80
N VAL A 19 75.34 23.53 42.20
CA VAL A 19 74.63 22.36 41.58
C VAL A 19 73.21 22.64 41.05
N SER A 20 73.11 22.88 39.77
CA SER A 20 71.85 22.72 39.06
C SER A 20 71.68 21.26 38.68
N GLU A 21 70.85 20.53 39.41
CA GLU A 21 70.25 19.30 38.91
C GLU A 21 69.37 19.64 37.72
N ASP A 22 69.78 19.15 36.61
CA ASP A 22 69.07 19.22 35.33
C ASP A 22 67.76 18.36 35.40
N HIS A 23 66.69 18.92 35.94
CA HIS A 23 65.37 18.34 35.91
C HIS A 23 64.81 18.53 34.52
N ARG A 24 65.22 17.67 33.59
CA ARG A 24 64.46 17.47 32.31
C ARG A 24 63.12 16.85 32.69
N PRO A 25 61.99 17.50 32.39
CA PRO A 25 60.71 16.87 32.57
C PRO A 25 60.65 15.64 31.65
N GLY A 26 60.57 14.48 32.26
CA GLY A 26 60.40 13.24 31.52
C GLY A 26 59.21 13.36 30.60
N ARG A 27 59.44 13.29 29.28
CA ARG A 27 58.37 13.08 28.27
C ARG A 27 57.64 11.82 28.69
N ARG A 28 56.47 11.96 29.36
CA ARG A 28 55.50 10.92 29.49
C ARG A 28 55.16 10.50 28.05
N ARG A 29 55.61 9.38 27.59
CA ARG A 29 55.10 8.70 26.39
C ARG A 29 53.60 8.58 26.62
N ALA A 30 52.83 9.36 25.94
CA ALA A 30 51.38 9.16 25.86
C ALA A 30 51.22 7.70 25.36
N GLU A 31 50.70 6.83 26.22
CA GLU A 31 50.33 5.49 25.80
C GLU A 31 49.37 5.66 24.64
N THR A 32 49.79 5.23 23.47
CA THR A 32 48.91 5.24 22.30
C THR A 32 47.74 4.37 22.65
N GLY A 33 46.56 5.03 22.86
CA GLY A 33 45.33 4.38 23.27
C GLY A 33 45.00 3.23 22.31
N TRP A 34 44.23 2.28 22.77
CA TRP A 34 43.80 1.10 22.00
C TRP A 34 43.35 1.45 20.57
N ILE A 35 42.67 2.60 20.38
CA ILE A 35 42.23 3.16 19.08
C ILE A 35 43.40 3.32 18.10
N ALA A 36 44.51 3.86 18.54
CA ALA A 36 45.70 4.06 17.69
C ALA A 36 46.43 2.76 17.34
N LYS A 37 46.24 1.70 18.12
CA LYS A 37 46.81 0.39 17.88
C LYS A 37 46.04 -0.45 16.88
N HIS A 38 44.75 -0.17 16.67
CA HIS A 38 43.85 -0.94 15.80
C HIS A 38 43.05 -0.06 14.82
N PRO A 39 43.71 0.74 13.99
CA PRO A 39 42.99 1.69 13.09
C PRO A 39 42.05 0.99 12.13
N GLY A 40 42.40 -0.20 11.65
CA GLY A 40 41.51 -0.99 10.76
C GLY A 40 40.24 -1.48 11.46
N LEU A 41 40.38 -1.96 12.70
CA LEU A 41 39.23 -2.41 13.50
C LEU A 41 38.28 -1.24 13.85
N VAL A 42 38.87 -0.09 14.20
CA VAL A 42 38.09 1.14 14.47
C VAL A 42 37.38 1.62 13.23
N ALA A 43 38.01 1.57 12.05
CA ALA A 43 37.37 1.92 10.79
C ALA A 43 36.18 0.98 10.46
N VAL A 44 36.36 -0.33 10.67
CA VAL A 44 35.29 -1.33 10.48
C VAL A 44 34.13 -1.10 11.45
N LEU A 45 34.41 -0.82 12.72
CA LEU A 45 33.38 -0.52 13.72
C LEU A 45 32.65 0.79 13.41
N MET A 46 33.36 1.83 12.98
CA MET A 46 32.75 3.10 12.56
C MET A 46 31.88 2.90 11.31
N LEU A 47 32.35 2.12 10.33
CA LEU A 47 31.54 1.80 9.13
C LEU A 47 30.32 0.99 9.49
N GLY A 48 30.46 0.01 10.39
CA GLY A 48 29.34 -0.78 10.91
C GLY A 48 28.30 0.06 11.64
N THR A 49 28.74 0.99 12.51
CA THR A 49 27.82 1.91 13.21
C THR A 49 27.13 2.88 12.25
N LEU A 50 27.84 3.38 11.24
CA LEU A 50 27.23 4.24 10.19
C LEU A 50 26.19 3.49 9.37
N LEU A 51 26.47 2.23 9.00
CA LEU A 51 25.51 1.39 8.29
C LEU A 51 24.29 1.10 9.15
N LEU A 52 24.46 0.74 10.42
CA LEU A 52 23.34 0.53 11.35
C LEU A 52 22.52 1.79 11.57
N ALA A 53 23.17 2.95 11.72
CA ALA A 53 22.50 4.23 11.87
C ALA A 53 21.72 4.62 10.58
N SER A 54 22.30 4.33 9.40
CA SER A 54 21.65 4.57 8.12
C SER A 54 20.43 3.66 7.93
N CYS A 55 20.55 2.37 8.26
CA CYS A 55 19.42 1.43 8.21
C CYS A 55 18.33 1.80 9.23
N GLY A 56 18.73 2.17 10.45
CA GLY A 56 17.80 2.64 11.48
C GLY A 56 17.09 3.92 11.08
N GLY A 57 17.81 4.91 10.57
CA GLY A 57 17.25 6.16 10.08
C GLY A 57 16.29 5.95 8.92
N TRP A 58 16.63 5.06 7.99
CA TRP A 58 15.74 4.69 6.89
C TRP A 58 14.47 3.96 7.36
N ALA A 59 14.58 3.05 8.33
CA ALA A 59 13.42 2.38 8.90
C ALA A 59 12.48 3.38 9.62
N VAL A 60 13.04 4.36 10.35
CA VAL A 60 12.27 5.46 10.98
C VAL A 60 11.58 6.29 9.90
N TYR A 61 12.30 6.66 8.85
CA TYR A 61 11.74 7.42 7.72
C TYR A 61 10.53 6.72 7.09
N LEU A 62 10.64 5.41 6.79
CA LEU A 62 9.52 4.64 6.25
C LEU A 62 8.35 4.56 7.24
N ASN A 63 8.65 4.43 8.54
CA ASN A 63 7.63 4.44 9.58
C ASN A 63 6.87 5.77 9.63
N ASP A 64 7.57 6.90 9.49
CA ASP A 64 6.95 8.23 9.48
C ASP A 64 6.04 8.39 8.25
N LYS A 65 6.44 7.84 7.09
CA LYS A 65 5.58 7.83 5.89
C LYS A 65 4.28 7.06 6.09
N ILE A 66 4.32 5.94 6.82
CA ILE A 66 3.11 5.19 7.19
C ILE A 66 2.26 5.99 8.20
N ALA A 67 2.90 6.74 9.08
CA ALA A 67 2.19 7.58 10.06
C ALA A 67 1.44 8.75 9.40
N ASP A 68 1.95 9.26 8.27
CA ASP A 68 1.37 10.37 7.52
C ASP A 68 0.15 9.97 6.67
N VAL A 69 -0.20 8.67 6.58
CA VAL A 69 -1.35 8.19 5.80
C VAL A 69 -2.64 8.81 6.35
N PRO A 70 -3.44 9.49 5.49
CA PRO A 70 -4.73 10.05 5.87
C PRO A 70 -5.68 8.99 6.42
N ARG A 71 -6.42 9.34 7.47
CA ARG A 71 -7.35 8.44 8.14
C ARG A 71 -8.76 8.99 8.15
N VAL A 72 -9.73 8.10 7.91
CA VAL A 72 -11.16 8.41 8.01
C VAL A 72 -11.77 7.68 9.20
N ALA A 73 -12.46 8.40 10.07
CA ALA A 73 -13.31 7.77 11.06
C ALA A 73 -14.56 7.22 10.36
N LEU A 74 -14.83 5.94 10.62
CA LEU A 74 -16.04 5.29 10.14
C LEU A 74 -17.12 5.39 11.22
N ASP A 75 -18.28 5.91 10.84
CA ASP A 75 -19.46 5.94 11.67
C ASP A 75 -20.32 4.71 11.32
N LEU A 76 -20.12 3.61 12.04
CA LEU A 76 -20.76 2.32 11.80
C LEU A 76 -21.58 1.94 13.03
N ASP A 77 -22.82 1.54 12.79
CA ASP A 77 -23.71 1.01 13.83
C ASP A 77 -23.32 -0.44 14.15
N GLU A 78 -22.63 -0.64 15.27
CA GLU A 78 -22.13 -1.95 15.69
C GLU A 78 -23.22 -3.03 15.83
N ASP A 79 -24.44 -2.65 16.20
CA ASP A 79 -25.55 -3.60 16.36
C ASP A 79 -26.06 -4.14 15.00
N ARG A 80 -25.65 -3.51 13.89
CA ARG A 80 -26.08 -3.85 12.53
C ARG A 80 -24.96 -4.50 11.70
N ARG A 81 -23.77 -4.52 12.22
CA ARG A 81 -22.63 -5.16 11.54
C ARG A 81 -22.71 -6.68 11.64
N PRO A 82 -22.20 -7.42 10.65
CA PRO A 82 -22.05 -8.86 10.75
C PRO A 82 -21.26 -9.27 12.01
N GLU A 83 -21.67 -10.39 12.60
CA GLU A 83 -20.94 -10.95 13.73
C GLU A 83 -19.51 -11.31 13.35
N ARG A 84 -18.58 -11.17 14.29
CA ARG A 84 -17.19 -11.61 14.06
C ARG A 84 -17.15 -13.13 13.95
N VAL A 85 -16.37 -13.61 13.01
CA VAL A 85 -16.12 -15.05 12.87
C VAL A 85 -15.42 -15.56 14.12
N THR A 86 -15.80 -16.76 14.55
CA THR A 86 -15.24 -17.44 15.72
C THR A 86 -14.58 -18.75 15.32
N GLY A 87 -13.80 -19.35 16.21
CA GLY A 87 -13.12 -20.62 15.93
C GLY A 87 -11.79 -20.43 15.21
N GLU A 88 -11.48 -21.32 14.26
CA GLU A 88 -10.17 -21.34 13.58
C GLU A 88 -9.92 -20.12 12.70
N ALA A 89 -10.97 -19.57 12.10
CA ALA A 89 -10.89 -18.37 11.26
C ALA A 89 -11.01 -17.04 12.07
N ALA A 90 -11.04 -17.06 13.39
CA ALA A 90 -11.24 -15.85 14.22
C ALA A 90 -10.18 -14.77 14.03
N GLU A 91 -8.97 -15.17 13.66
CA GLU A 91 -7.84 -14.25 13.40
C GLU A 91 -7.73 -13.86 11.92
N SER A 92 -8.69 -14.27 11.07
CA SER A 92 -8.73 -13.79 9.67
C SER A 92 -8.97 -12.28 9.63
N MET A 93 -8.66 -11.65 8.49
CA MET A 93 -8.80 -10.20 8.34
C MET A 93 -9.44 -9.88 7.00
N ASN A 94 -10.49 -9.05 7.04
CA ASN A 94 -11.20 -8.57 5.86
C ASN A 94 -10.91 -7.09 5.63
N ILE A 95 -10.29 -6.75 4.50
CA ILE A 95 -9.98 -5.36 4.13
C ILE A 95 -10.76 -4.99 2.88
N LEU A 96 -11.62 -3.99 3.00
CA LEU A 96 -12.30 -3.43 1.83
C LEU A 96 -11.35 -2.51 1.08
N LEU A 97 -11.02 -2.87 -0.16
CA LEU A 97 -10.17 -2.11 -1.06
C LEU A 97 -11.04 -1.32 -2.05
N ALA A 98 -10.94 -0.02 -2.03
CA ALA A 98 -11.65 0.88 -2.94
C ALA A 98 -10.66 1.60 -3.87
N GLY A 99 -10.81 1.39 -5.18
CA GLY A 99 -10.17 2.23 -6.19
C GLY A 99 -11.09 3.39 -6.54
N ALA A 100 -10.73 4.60 -6.14
CA ALA A 100 -11.64 5.73 -6.21
C ALA A 100 -11.16 6.84 -7.15
N ASP A 101 -12.13 7.50 -7.77
CA ASP A 101 -11.95 8.67 -8.61
C ASP A 101 -12.57 9.88 -7.91
N ALA A 102 -11.78 10.91 -7.70
CA ALA A 102 -12.27 12.18 -7.13
C ALA A 102 -13.19 12.94 -8.10
N GLY A 103 -13.17 12.60 -9.41
CA GLY A 103 -13.94 13.33 -10.41
C GLY A 103 -13.58 14.82 -10.40
N ASP A 104 -14.62 15.66 -10.33
CA ASP A 104 -14.47 17.11 -10.20
C ASP A 104 -14.43 17.58 -8.72
N GLY A 105 -14.43 16.63 -7.78
CA GLY A 105 -14.38 16.92 -6.34
C GLY A 105 -12.95 17.14 -5.82
N PRO A 106 -12.82 17.51 -4.54
CA PRO A 106 -11.52 17.60 -3.89
C PRO A 106 -10.84 16.22 -3.84
N PRO A 107 -9.53 16.14 -3.69
CA PRO A 107 -8.84 14.87 -3.42
C PRO A 107 -9.48 14.11 -2.26
N ILE A 108 -9.54 12.78 -2.35
CA ILE A 108 -10.23 11.95 -1.35
C ILE A 108 -9.70 12.19 0.06
N ALA A 109 -8.39 12.30 0.21
CA ALA A 109 -7.76 12.61 1.50
C ALA A 109 -8.22 13.96 2.06
N GLU A 110 -8.43 14.98 1.22
CA GLU A 110 -8.91 16.30 1.62
C GLU A 110 -10.40 16.26 1.99
N ALA A 111 -11.23 15.57 1.21
CA ALA A 111 -12.64 15.35 1.51
C ALA A 111 -12.82 14.66 2.87
N VAL A 112 -12.03 13.66 3.14
CA VAL A 112 -11.98 12.93 4.42
C VAL A 112 -11.53 13.85 5.56
N ALA A 113 -10.44 14.59 5.38
CA ALA A 113 -9.89 15.49 6.40
C ALA A 113 -10.85 16.64 6.76
N SER A 114 -11.64 17.10 5.79
CA SER A 114 -12.64 18.16 6.01
C SER A 114 -13.86 17.70 6.81
N GLY A 115 -14.03 16.38 6.99
CA GLY A 115 -15.24 15.78 7.58
C GLY A 115 -16.51 16.01 6.78
N SER A 116 -16.37 16.47 5.53
CA SER A 116 -17.48 16.77 4.62
C SER A 116 -17.35 15.93 3.37
N TRP A 117 -18.24 14.96 3.20
CA TRP A 117 -18.29 14.15 1.98
C TRP A 117 -19.16 14.83 0.93
N PRO A 118 -18.57 15.29 -0.18
CA PRO A 118 -19.36 15.93 -1.22
C PRO A 118 -20.10 14.86 -2.02
N ALA A 119 -21.39 14.71 -1.76
CA ALA A 119 -22.23 13.71 -2.42
C ALA A 119 -22.10 13.81 -3.95
N TYR A 120 -21.99 12.66 -4.61
CA TYR A 120 -21.88 12.48 -6.07
C TYR A 120 -20.58 12.96 -6.72
N SER A 121 -19.62 13.50 -5.96
CA SER A 121 -18.33 13.98 -6.50
C SER A 121 -17.31 12.87 -6.64
N HIS A 122 -17.38 11.84 -5.79
CA HIS A 122 -16.43 10.74 -5.76
C HIS A 122 -17.10 9.43 -6.21
N ARG A 123 -16.35 8.57 -6.87
CA ARG A 123 -16.83 7.26 -7.32
C ARG A 123 -15.83 6.18 -6.99
N SER A 124 -16.31 5.04 -6.51
CA SER A 124 -15.50 3.83 -6.42
C SER A 124 -15.76 2.99 -7.67
N ASP A 125 -14.75 2.93 -8.54
CA ASP A 125 -14.83 2.18 -9.80
C ASP A 125 -14.21 0.77 -9.67
N THR A 126 -13.51 0.51 -8.58
CA THR A 126 -12.95 -0.80 -8.23
C THR A 126 -13.34 -1.12 -6.81
N ILE A 127 -13.99 -2.25 -6.61
CA ILE A 127 -14.48 -2.73 -5.32
C ILE A 127 -13.92 -4.12 -5.12
N MET A 128 -13.07 -4.31 -4.12
CA MET A 128 -12.50 -5.60 -3.81
C MET A 128 -12.49 -5.84 -2.30
N VAL A 129 -12.75 -7.06 -1.88
CA VAL A 129 -12.55 -7.51 -0.50
C VAL A 129 -11.30 -8.38 -0.47
N LEU A 130 -10.28 -7.94 0.23
CA LEU A 130 -9.11 -8.75 0.52
C LEU A 130 -9.36 -9.47 1.84
N HIS A 131 -9.44 -10.78 1.76
CA HIS A 131 -9.48 -11.66 2.91
C HIS A 131 -8.12 -12.32 3.11
N LEU A 132 -7.58 -12.22 4.32
CA LEU A 132 -6.37 -12.90 4.72
C LEU A 132 -6.72 -14.02 5.70
N SER A 133 -6.31 -15.24 5.39
CA SER A 133 -6.55 -16.37 6.28
C SER A 133 -5.96 -16.15 7.68
N ALA A 134 -6.54 -16.80 8.69
CA ALA A 134 -6.11 -16.68 10.07
C ALA A 134 -4.63 -17.03 10.26
N ASP A 135 -4.12 -18.01 9.53
CA ASP A 135 -2.73 -18.44 9.57
C ASP A 135 -1.78 -17.60 8.68
N ARG A 136 -2.31 -16.61 7.94
CA ARG A 136 -1.59 -15.72 7.01
C ARG A 136 -0.87 -16.44 5.88
N LYS A 137 -1.27 -17.66 5.53
CA LYS A 137 -0.66 -18.40 4.43
C LYS A 137 -1.40 -18.25 3.11
N ASN A 138 -2.68 -17.88 3.16
CA ASN A 138 -3.52 -17.70 1.99
C ASN A 138 -4.19 -16.33 2.01
N ALA A 139 -4.49 -15.83 0.83
CA ALA A 139 -5.31 -14.65 0.63
C ALA A 139 -6.36 -14.90 -0.43
N THR A 140 -7.57 -14.40 -0.23
CA THR A 140 -8.62 -14.39 -1.24
C THR A 140 -9.01 -12.97 -1.57
N LEU A 141 -8.96 -12.60 -2.83
CA LEU A 141 -9.38 -11.30 -3.31
C LEU A 141 -10.67 -11.43 -4.10
N VAL A 142 -11.77 -10.97 -3.50
CA VAL A 142 -13.10 -11.02 -4.10
C VAL A 142 -13.42 -9.68 -4.74
N SER A 143 -13.58 -9.64 -6.07
CA SER A 143 -14.02 -8.44 -6.78
C SER A 143 -15.53 -8.38 -6.84
N VAL A 144 -16.10 -7.22 -6.47
CA VAL A 144 -17.53 -6.94 -6.55
C VAL A 144 -17.80 -6.05 -7.76
N PRO A 145 -18.70 -6.43 -8.67
CA PRO A 145 -19.09 -5.57 -9.79
C PRO A 145 -19.65 -4.25 -9.27
N ARG A 146 -19.10 -3.13 -9.69
CA ARG A 146 -19.50 -1.79 -9.22
C ARG A 146 -20.97 -1.44 -9.56
N ASP A 147 -21.48 -2.07 -10.62
CA ASP A 147 -22.86 -1.90 -11.09
C ASP A 147 -23.81 -2.97 -10.51
N ALA A 148 -23.36 -3.77 -9.48
CA ALA A 148 -24.22 -4.69 -8.74
C ALA A 148 -25.42 -3.94 -8.15
N TRP A 149 -26.63 -4.47 -8.39
CA TRP A 149 -27.88 -3.87 -7.95
C TRP A 149 -28.24 -4.36 -6.57
N VAL A 150 -28.13 -3.50 -5.57
CA VAL A 150 -28.24 -3.84 -4.14
C VAL A 150 -29.06 -2.81 -3.39
N GLU A 151 -29.59 -3.20 -2.23
CA GLU A 151 -30.16 -2.26 -1.28
C GLU A 151 -29.06 -1.43 -0.62
N ILE A 152 -29.23 -0.11 -0.61
CA ILE A 152 -28.36 0.83 0.10
C ILE A 152 -29.21 1.57 1.13
N GLU A 153 -28.81 1.51 2.38
CA GLU A 153 -29.54 2.13 3.48
C GLU A 153 -29.77 3.62 3.25
N GLY A 154 -31.01 4.07 3.49
CA GLY A 154 -31.41 5.46 3.28
C GLY A 154 -31.45 5.91 1.81
N VAL A 155 -31.17 5.00 0.86
CA VAL A 155 -31.17 5.27 -0.57
C VAL A 155 -32.14 4.38 -1.33
N GLY A 156 -32.32 3.12 -0.90
CA GLY A 156 -33.06 2.06 -1.59
C GLY A 156 -32.21 1.31 -2.60
N MET A 157 -32.85 0.55 -3.48
CA MET A 157 -32.16 -0.22 -4.51
C MET A 157 -31.37 0.67 -5.46
N SER A 158 -30.07 0.41 -5.57
CA SER A 158 -29.15 1.19 -6.40
C SER A 158 -27.92 0.37 -6.77
N LYS A 159 -27.09 0.91 -7.68
CA LYS A 159 -25.76 0.33 -7.92
C LYS A 159 -24.89 0.46 -6.67
N ILE A 160 -24.17 -0.61 -6.32
CA ILE A 160 -23.38 -0.67 -5.07
C ILE A 160 -22.33 0.45 -4.95
N ASN A 161 -21.74 0.90 -6.07
CA ASN A 161 -20.83 2.05 -6.08
C ASN A 161 -21.52 3.38 -5.69
N GLY A 162 -22.84 3.43 -5.74
CA GLY A 162 -23.65 4.56 -5.28
C GLY A 162 -23.52 4.81 -3.78
N ALA A 163 -23.26 3.80 -2.97
CA ALA A 163 -23.03 3.96 -1.54
C ALA A 163 -21.85 4.88 -1.26
N PHE A 164 -20.72 4.66 -1.97
CA PHE A 164 -19.54 5.51 -1.84
C PHE A 164 -19.80 6.95 -2.27
N SER A 165 -20.45 7.16 -3.41
CA SER A 165 -20.70 8.51 -3.93
C SER A 165 -21.78 9.29 -3.15
N LYS A 166 -22.74 8.62 -2.52
CA LYS A 166 -23.85 9.26 -1.81
C LYS A 166 -23.55 9.52 -0.33
N GLY A 167 -22.97 8.55 0.37
CA GLY A 167 -22.75 8.58 1.82
C GLY A 167 -21.31 8.36 2.26
N GLY A 168 -20.38 8.33 1.33
CA GLY A 168 -18.96 8.23 1.64
C GLY A 168 -18.51 6.88 2.23
N PRO A 169 -17.36 6.88 2.91
CA PRO A 169 -16.74 5.67 3.42
C PRO A 169 -17.61 4.84 4.37
N SER A 170 -18.33 5.46 5.28
CA SER A 170 -19.16 4.73 6.29
C SER A 170 -20.33 3.99 5.61
N LEU A 171 -21.14 4.68 4.80
CA LEU A 171 -22.23 4.03 4.07
C LEU A 171 -21.72 2.95 3.11
N TYR A 172 -20.52 3.17 2.55
CA TYR A 172 -19.89 2.20 1.66
C TYR A 172 -19.51 0.90 2.38
N VAL A 173 -18.82 0.99 3.52
CA VAL A 173 -18.49 -0.18 4.35
C VAL A 173 -19.76 -0.89 4.80
N GLN A 174 -20.73 -0.16 5.34
CA GLN A 174 -22.02 -0.71 5.79
C GLN A 174 -22.75 -1.46 4.67
N THR A 175 -22.78 -0.89 3.46
CA THR A 175 -23.42 -1.55 2.30
C THR A 175 -22.69 -2.83 1.92
N LEU A 176 -21.36 -2.81 1.91
CA LEU A 176 -20.56 -4.00 1.58
C LEU A 176 -20.70 -5.08 2.66
N GLU A 177 -20.74 -4.72 3.95
CA GLU A 177 -20.99 -5.67 5.04
C GLU A 177 -22.37 -6.33 4.91
N GLN A 178 -23.42 -5.55 4.62
CA GLN A 178 -24.77 -6.09 4.39
C GLN A 178 -24.84 -6.98 3.17
N PHE A 179 -24.18 -6.58 2.07
CA PHE A 179 -24.16 -7.35 0.83
C PHE A 179 -23.40 -8.66 0.96
N THR A 180 -22.25 -8.66 1.63
CA THR A 180 -21.34 -9.80 1.72
C THR A 180 -21.62 -10.71 2.90
N GLY A 181 -22.22 -10.17 3.96
CA GLY A 181 -22.32 -10.83 5.28
C GLY A 181 -20.97 -10.94 6.00
N LEU A 182 -19.91 -10.32 5.45
CA LEU A 182 -18.59 -10.26 6.09
C LEU A 182 -18.42 -8.96 6.85
N ARG A 183 -17.94 -9.03 8.07
CA ARG A 183 -17.46 -7.87 8.81
C ARG A 183 -16.15 -7.39 8.20
N MET A 184 -16.07 -6.12 7.84
CA MET A 184 -14.85 -5.48 7.33
C MET A 184 -14.02 -4.96 8.50
N ASP A 185 -12.82 -5.47 8.66
CA ASP A 185 -11.91 -5.01 9.72
C ASP A 185 -11.32 -3.65 9.37
N HIS A 186 -11.00 -3.45 8.10
CA HIS A 186 -10.42 -2.20 7.62
C HIS A 186 -10.96 -1.77 6.27
N LEU A 187 -10.87 -0.47 6.03
CA LEU A 187 -11.10 0.17 4.72
C LEU A 187 -9.80 0.79 4.21
N THR A 188 -9.51 0.55 2.94
CA THR A 188 -8.38 1.14 2.24
C THR A 188 -8.86 1.75 0.92
N ILE A 189 -8.60 3.03 0.72
CA ILE A 189 -8.95 3.76 -0.50
C ILE A 189 -7.66 4.20 -1.19
N ILE A 190 -7.51 3.88 -2.47
CA ILE A 190 -6.44 4.41 -3.32
C ILE A 190 -7.06 5.26 -4.43
N ASP A 191 -6.56 6.46 -4.64
CA ASP A 191 -6.99 7.30 -5.73
C ASP A 191 -6.21 7.02 -7.03
N TRP A 192 -6.69 7.58 -8.15
CA TRP A 192 -6.07 7.39 -9.46
C TRP A 192 -4.63 7.93 -9.54
N ASN A 193 -4.29 8.97 -8.77
CA ASN A 193 -2.94 9.52 -8.77
C ASN A 193 -1.99 8.58 -8.06
N GLY A 194 -2.42 8.02 -6.91
CA GLY A 194 -1.66 7.00 -6.19
C GLY A 194 -1.39 5.77 -7.03
N PHE A 195 -2.39 5.31 -7.77
CA PHE A 195 -2.22 4.20 -8.69
C PHE A 195 -1.18 4.51 -9.79
N LYS A 196 -1.23 5.69 -10.39
CA LYS A 196 -0.26 6.11 -11.42
C LYS A 196 1.15 6.20 -10.85
N ASP A 197 1.31 6.84 -9.70
CA ASP A 197 2.61 7.06 -9.09
C ASP A 197 3.23 5.73 -8.61
N LEU A 198 2.42 4.81 -8.05
CA LEU A 198 2.89 3.48 -7.66
C LEU A 198 3.41 2.69 -8.88
N THR A 199 2.65 2.65 -9.96
CA THR A 199 3.07 1.90 -11.15
C THR A 199 4.35 2.46 -11.77
N THR A 200 4.52 3.79 -11.73
CA THR A 200 5.76 4.46 -12.17
C THR A 200 6.92 4.20 -11.21
N ALA A 201 6.70 4.26 -9.89
CA ALA A 201 7.73 3.96 -8.88
C ALA A 201 8.26 2.52 -8.99
N LEU A 202 7.41 1.59 -9.41
CA LEU A 202 7.78 0.20 -9.68
C LEU A 202 8.51 0.03 -11.03
N GLY A 203 8.54 1.05 -11.89
CA GLY A 203 9.13 1.00 -13.23
C GLY A 203 8.30 0.18 -14.21
N GLY A 204 6.98 0.39 -14.19
CA GLY A 204 5.99 -0.29 -15.03
C GLY A 204 5.56 -1.66 -14.49
N ILE A 205 4.41 -2.10 -14.89
CA ILE A 205 3.82 -3.41 -14.55
C ILE A 205 3.75 -4.25 -15.82
N PRO A 206 4.33 -5.45 -15.84
CA PRO A 206 4.30 -6.29 -17.02
C PRO A 206 2.91 -6.90 -17.25
N VAL A 207 2.36 -6.68 -18.42
CA VAL A 207 1.11 -7.28 -18.88
C VAL A 207 1.30 -7.89 -20.27
N TYR A 208 0.49 -8.88 -20.60
CA TYR A 208 0.43 -9.41 -21.96
C TYR A 208 -0.92 -9.09 -22.58
N ILE A 209 -0.91 -8.47 -23.75
CA ILE A 209 -2.10 -8.13 -24.52
C ILE A 209 -2.27 -9.19 -25.62
N PRO A 210 -3.38 -9.96 -25.64
CA PRO A 210 -3.51 -11.13 -26.50
C PRO A 210 -3.70 -10.78 -27.99
N GLU A 211 -4.26 -9.62 -28.27
CA GLU A 211 -4.56 -9.11 -29.63
C GLU A 211 -4.49 -7.58 -29.65
N ASP A 212 -4.47 -7.00 -30.85
CA ASP A 212 -4.56 -5.58 -31.02
C ASP A 212 -5.96 -5.08 -30.65
N ILE A 213 -6.06 -4.14 -29.70
CA ILE A 213 -7.33 -3.61 -29.21
C ILE A 213 -7.32 -2.10 -29.31
N TYR A 214 -8.38 -1.54 -29.90
CA TYR A 214 -8.62 -0.09 -29.89
C TYR A 214 -9.72 0.26 -28.90
N ASP A 215 -9.43 1.14 -27.97
CA ASP A 215 -10.44 1.72 -27.06
C ASP A 215 -10.85 3.11 -27.55
N PRO A 216 -12.03 3.24 -28.17
CA PRO A 216 -12.47 4.53 -28.70
C PRO A 216 -12.85 5.54 -27.60
N SER A 217 -13.12 5.08 -26.37
CA SER A 217 -13.50 5.97 -25.27
C SER A 217 -12.32 6.74 -24.69
N GLN A 218 -11.12 6.19 -24.84
CA GLN A 218 -9.88 6.77 -24.35
C GLN A 218 -8.92 7.16 -25.49
N ASP A 219 -9.31 6.87 -26.73
CA ASP A 219 -8.50 7.03 -27.94
C ASP A 219 -7.11 6.40 -27.81
N VAL A 220 -7.09 5.10 -27.43
CA VAL A 220 -5.87 4.36 -27.20
C VAL A 220 -5.85 3.07 -28.00
N GLN A 221 -4.74 2.86 -28.73
CA GLN A 221 -4.44 1.61 -29.38
C GLN A 221 -3.49 0.76 -28.52
N TRP A 222 -3.93 -0.44 -28.18
CA TRP A 222 -3.12 -1.43 -27.49
C TRP A 222 -2.61 -2.45 -28.49
N SER A 223 -1.30 -2.59 -28.62
CA SER A 223 -0.70 -3.58 -29.49
C SER A 223 -0.54 -4.91 -28.79
N LYS A 224 -0.76 -5.99 -29.54
CA LYS A 224 -0.52 -7.37 -29.08
C LYS A 224 0.91 -7.56 -28.57
N GLY A 225 1.08 -8.33 -27.52
CA GLY A 225 2.37 -8.75 -26.97
C GLY A 225 2.61 -8.30 -25.54
N ASP A 226 3.86 -8.49 -25.10
CA ASP A 226 4.31 -8.05 -23.79
C ASP A 226 4.44 -6.53 -23.76
N GLN A 227 3.83 -5.93 -22.72
CA GLN A 227 3.86 -4.48 -22.47
C GLN A 227 4.30 -4.23 -21.03
N GLU A 228 5.04 -3.15 -20.79
CA GLU A 228 5.25 -2.60 -19.45
C GLU A 228 4.45 -1.31 -19.31
N LEU A 229 3.43 -1.32 -18.45
CA LEU A 229 2.49 -0.21 -18.30
C LEU A 229 2.73 0.53 -16.99
N GLU A 230 2.89 1.85 -17.08
CA GLU A 230 3.05 2.73 -15.93
C GLU A 230 2.21 4.01 -16.05
N GLY A 231 1.96 4.66 -14.94
CA GLY A 231 1.31 5.96 -14.89
C GLY A 231 -0.01 5.98 -15.65
N LYS A 232 -0.11 6.88 -16.63
CA LYS A 232 -1.33 7.07 -17.43
C LYS A 232 -1.71 5.80 -18.22
N SER A 233 -0.74 5.11 -18.81
CA SER A 233 -1.03 3.91 -19.62
C SER A 233 -1.56 2.77 -18.76
N ALA A 234 -1.00 2.57 -17.55
CA ALA A 234 -1.52 1.60 -16.59
C ALA A 234 -2.98 1.91 -16.20
N LEU A 235 -3.29 3.18 -15.91
CA LEU A 235 -4.64 3.60 -15.56
C LEU A 235 -5.61 3.41 -16.73
N GLN A 236 -5.22 3.77 -17.95
CA GLN A 236 -6.04 3.56 -19.14
C GLN A 236 -6.34 2.08 -19.36
N TYR A 237 -5.36 1.20 -19.17
CA TYR A 237 -5.52 -0.24 -19.32
C TYR A 237 -6.52 -0.85 -18.34
N VAL A 238 -6.44 -0.52 -17.05
CA VAL A 238 -7.34 -1.06 -16.03
C VAL A 238 -8.76 -0.43 -16.07
N ARG A 239 -8.92 0.69 -16.79
CA ARG A 239 -10.22 1.36 -17.00
C ARG A 239 -10.91 0.95 -18.29
N MET A 240 -10.22 0.30 -19.20
CA MET A 240 -10.73 -0.05 -20.52
C MET A 240 -11.99 -0.93 -20.43
N ARG A 241 -13.00 -0.59 -21.20
CA ARG A 241 -14.28 -1.29 -21.29
C ARG A 241 -14.67 -1.69 -22.69
N TYR A 242 -14.22 -0.91 -23.68
CA TYR A 242 -14.57 -1.13 -25.08
C TYR A 242 -13.61 -2.12 -25.73
N GLY A 243 -14.11 -2.86 -26.69
CA GLY A 243 -13.33 -3.92 -27.34
C GLY A 243 -13.21 -5.19 -26.49
N LEU A 244 -14.04 -5.35 -25.44
CA LEU A 244 -14.07 -6.52 -24.56
C LEU A 244 -15.38 -7.29 -24.79
N GLU A 245 -15.31 -8.62 -24.91
CA GLU A 245 -16.48 -9.45 -25.18
C GLU A 245 -17.51 -9.41 -24.04
N ASN A 246 -17.05 -9.46 -22.78
CA ASN A 246 -17.89 -9.49 -21.59
C ASN A 246 -17.91 -8.14 -20.84
N GLY A 247 -17.45 -7.04 -21.46
CA GLY A 247 -17.55 -5.69 -20.93
C GLY A 247 -16.92 -5.53 -19.55
N ASP A 248 -17.76 -5.29 -18.52
CA ASP A 248 -17.30 -5.01 -17.15
C ASP A 248 -16.58 -6.18 -16.48
N PHE A 249 -16.97 -7.43 -16.76
CA PHE A 249 -16.32 -8.60 -16.18
C PHE A 249 -14.91 -8.83 -16.74
N ASP A 250 -14.66 -8.54 -18.00
CA ASP A 250 -13.31 -8.61 -18.56
C ASP A 250 -12.47 -7.45 -17.99
N ARG A 251 -13.06 -6.28 -17.74
CA ARG A 251 -12.38 -5.21 -17.01
C ARG A 251 -11.98 -5.66 -15.59
N ILE A 252 -12.87 -6.31 -14.85
CA ILE A 252 -12.58 -6.86 -13.52
C ILE A 252 -11.42 -7.86 -13.60
N LYS A 253 -11.44 -8.81 -14.54
CA LYS A 253 -10.33 -9.74 -14.74
C LYS A 253 -9.01 -9.01 -15.02
N ARG A 254 -9.03 -7.96 -15.84
CA ARG A 254 -7.84 -7.12 -16.11
C ARG A 254 -7.35 -6.43 -14.85
N GLN A 255 -8.23 -5.87 -14.04
CA GLN A 255 -7.88 -5.26 -12.76
C GLN A 255 -7.25 -6.29 -11.81
N GLN A 256 -7.83 -7.47 -11.69
CA GLN A 256 -7.29 -8.57 -10.89
C GLN A 256 -5.91 -9.00 -11.39
N ASN A 257 -5.76 -9.24 -12.71
CA ASN A 257 -4.47 -9.62 -13.28
C ASN A 257 -3.42 -8.52 -13.10
N PHE A 258 -3.80 -7.26 -13.32
CA PHE A 258 -2.91 -6.11 -13.11
C PHE A 258 -2.45 -6.02 -11.65
N LEU A 259 -3.38 -6.18 -10.71
CA LEU A 259 -3.06 -6.20 -9.27
C LEU A 259 -2.13 -7.37 -8.93
N ARG A 260 -2.39 -8.57 -9.46
CA ARG A 260 -1.51 -9.74 -9.32
C ARG A 260 -0.08 -9.44 -9.79
N GLN A 261 0.08 -8.83 -10.97
CA GLN A 261 1.40 -8.45 -11.49
C GLN A 261 2.05 -7.34 -10.66
N THR A 262 1.26 -6.41 -10.14
CA THR A 262 1.74 -5.35 -9.24
C THR A 262 2.26 -5.95 -7.93
N MET A 263 1.53 -6.87 -7.32
CA MET A 263 1.97 -7.59 -6.12
C MET A 263 3.26 -8.38 -6.38
N LYS A 264 3.34 -9.12 -7.48
CA LYS A 264 4.58 -9.83 -7.88
C LYS A 264 5.76 -8.88 -8.00
N LYS A 265 5.59 -7.75 -8.65
CA LYS A 265 6.67 -6.78 -8.86
C LYS A 265 7.06 -6.10 -7.55
N LEU A 266 6.10 -5.73 -6.71
CA LEU A 266 6.32 -5.13 -5.40
C LEU A 266 7.09 -6.07 -4.46
N LEU A 267 6.67 -7.34 -4.40
CA LEU A 267 7.28 -8.36 -3.54
C LEU A 267 8.55 -8.99 -4.14
N SER A 268 8.90 -8.66 -5.38
CA SER A 268 10.09 -9.18 -6.03
C SER A 268 11.37 -8.75 -5.33
N ASN A 269 12.41 -9.58 -5.40
CA ASN A 269 13.75 -9.22 -4.92
C ASN A 269 14.28 -7.94 -5.57
N GLY A 270 13.89 -7.64 -6.83
CA GLY A 270 14.26 -6.42 -7.53
C GLY A 270 13.71 -5.13 -6.90
N THR A 271 12.62 -5.21 -6.14
CA THR A 271 12.03 -4.08 -5.39
C THR A 271 12.43 -4.14 -3.92
N THR A 272 12.23 -5.27 -3.26
CA THR A 272 12.44 -5.41 -1.80
C THR A 272 13.90 -5.31 -1.38
N SER A 273 14.85 -5.73 -2.22
CA SER A 273 16.29 -5.60 -1.97
C SER A 273 16.88 -4.26 -2.43
N ASN A 274 16.08 -3.40 -3.08
CA ASN A 274 16.51 -2.08 -3.52
C ASN A 274 15.87 -1.00 -2.65
N PRO A 275 16.61 -0.39 -1.70
CA PRO A 275 16.06 0.58 -0.76
C PRO A 275 15.46 1.81 -1.46
N ILE A 276 15.99 2.23 -2.60
CA ILE A 276 15.47 3.38 -3.35
C ILE A 276 14.11 3.04 -3.96
N LYS A 277 13.99 1.90 -4.64
CA LYS A 277 12.71 1.46 -5.22
C LYS A 277 11.65 1.20 -4.14
N LEU A 278 12.04 0.58 -3.04
CA LEU A 278 11.14 0.33 -1.92
C LEU A 278 10.66 1.64 -1.30
N THR A 279 11.56 2.60 -1.11
CA THR A 279 11.19 3.94 -0.62
C THR A 279 10.20 4.62 -1.54
N HIS A 280 10.48 4.67 -2.85
CA HIS A 280 9.55 5.29 -3.81
C HIS A 280 8.19 4.58 -3.87
N ALA A 281 8.17 3.26 -3.77
CA ALA A 281 6.91 2.50 -3.73
C ALA A 281 6.10 2.82 -2.46
N VAL A 282 6.75 2.86 -1.29
CA VAL A 282 6.10 3.24 -0.03
C VAL A 282 5.59 4.68 -0.08
N GLU A 283 6.39 5.63 -0.57
CA GLU A 283 5.98 7.02 -0.72
C GLU A 283 4.80 7.18 -1.68
N ALA A 284 4.81 6.46 -2.81
CA ALA A 284 3.71 6.50 -3.78
C ALA A 284 2.41 5.94 -3.20
N ILE A 285 2.50 4.83 -2.44
CA ILE A 285 1.34 4.25 -1.76
C ILE A 285 0.84 5.22 -0.68
N THR A 286 1.67 5.61 0.28
CA THR A 286 1.25 6.36 1.47
C THR A 286 0.73 7.76 1.17
N ARG A 287 1.20 8.38 0.09
CA ARG A 287 0.75 9.72 -0.32
C ARG A 287 -0.72 9.78 -0.74
N TYR A 288 -1.23 8.72 -1.34
CA TYR A 288 -2.56 8.68 -1.96
C TYR A 288 -3.46 7.59 -1.39
N LEU A 289 -2.96 6.89 -0.38
CA LEU A 289 -3.73 5.95 0.39
C LEU A 289 -4.53 6.70 1.45
N THR A 290 -5.78 6.33 1.63
CA THR A 290 -6.57 6.71 2.79
C THR A 290 -7.06 5.44 3.45
N VAL A 291 -6.94 5.34 4.76
CA VAL A 291 -7.38 4.17 5.53
C VAL A 291 -8.36 4.57 6.61
N ASP A 292 -9.09 3.62 7.19
CA ASP A 292 -9.89 3.89 8.37
C ASP A 292 -9.02 4.24 9.59
N SER A 293 -9.62 4.91 10.58
CA SER A 293 -8.90 5.38 11.77
C SER A 293 -8.45 4.26 12.71
N GLU A 294 -9.06 3.08 12.62
CA GLU A 294 -8.71 1.91 13.43
C GLU A 294 -7.54 1.13 12.85
N PHE A 295 -7.23 1.32 11.57
CA PHE A 295 -6.08 0.69 10.93
C PHE A 295 -4.77 1.33 11.40
N SER A 296 -4.25 0.86 12.51
CA SER A 296 -3.08 1.45 13.14
C SER A 296 -1.79 1.26 12.31
N ASN A 297 -0.76 2.08 12.59
CA ASN A 297 0.56 1.90 11.95
C ASN A 297 1.19 0.55 12.25
N SER A 298 0.89 -0.02 13.44
CA SER A 298 1.35 -1.37 13.81
C SER A 298 0.68 -2.43 12.97
N ASP A 299 -0.63 -2.31 12.72
CA ASP A 299 -1.39 -3.29 11.94
C ASP A 299 -1.00 -3.25 10.46
N MET A 300 -0.84 -2.05 9.89
CA MET A 300 -0.32 -1.89 8.53
C MET A 300 1.07 -2.52 8.35
N ARG A 301 1.97 -2.36 9.34
CA ARG A 301 3.29 -3.00 9.30
C ARG A 301 3.20 -4.51 9.45
N SER A 302 2.37 -4.98 10.38
CA SER A 302 2.15 -6.41 10.60
C SER A 302 1.58 -7.07 9.36
N LEU A 303 0.61 -6.41 8.71
CA LEU A 303 0.06 -6.83 7.44
C LEU A 303 1.14 -6.91 6.35
N ALA A 304 1.92 -5.85 6.16
CA ALA A 304 3.00 -5.84 5.16
C ALA A 304 4.05 -6.93 5.41
N LEU A 305 4.34 -7.23 6.68
CA LEU A 305 5.27 -8.31 7.05
C LEU A 305 4.67 -9.70 6.81
N SER A 306 3.40 -9.91 7.13
CA SER A 306 2.73 -11.19 6.90
C SER A 306 2.58 -11.50 5.41
N MET A 307 2.29 -10.49 4.59
CA MET A 307 2.18 -10.65 3.14
C MET A 307 3.51 -10.96 2.43
N ARG A 308 4.66 -10.73 3.09
CA ARG A 308 5.99 -11.07 2.49
C ARG A 308 6.19 -12.56 2.23
N SER A 309 5.50 -13.42 2.95
CA SER A 309 5.56 -14.88 2.77
C SER A 309 4.60 -15.39 1.70
N LEU A 310 3.63 -14.58 1.29
CA LEU A 310 2.67 -14.94 0.26
C LEU A 310 3.33 -14.94 -1.12
N ASN A 311 3.08 -16.01 -1.84
CA ASN A 311 3.43 -16.14 -3.24
C ASN A 311 2.17 -16.00 -4.10
N ASP A 312 2.35 -15.94 -5.39
CA ASP A 312 1.29 -15.89 -6.40
C ASP A 312 0.27 -17.03 -6.30
N GLU A 313 0.74 -18.19 -5.87
CA GLU A 313 -0.07 -19.39 -5.75
C GLU A 313 -0.95 -19.40 -4.50
N ASP A 314 -0.57 -18.59 -3.51
CA ASP A 314 -1.26 -18.47 -2.23
C ASP A 314 -2.40 -17.42 -2.30
N VAL A 315 -2.56 -16.74 -3.46
CA VAL A 315 -3.58 -15.69 -3.64
C VAL A 315 -4.62 -16.13 -4.67
N THR A 316 -5.85 -16.32 -4.20
CA THR A 316 -7.01 -16.63 -5.05
C THR A 316 -7.74 -15.34 -5.41
N PHE A 317 -7.93 -15.12 -6.71
CA PHE A 317 -8.73 -14.00 -7.22
C PHE A 317 -10.04 -14.54 -7.75
N VAL A 318 -11.15 -14.02 -7.24
CA VAL A 318 -12.49 -14.43 -7.63
C VAL A 318 -13.39 -13.22 -7.81
N THR A 319 -14.37 -13.32 -8.69
CA THR A 319 -15.38 -12.28 -8.92
C THR A 319 -16.73 -12.78 -8.42
N VAL A 320 -17.48 -11.93 -7.76
CA VAL A 320 -18.87 -12.20 -7.36
C VAL A 320 -19.66 -12.69 -8.58
N PRO A 321 -20.33 -13.85 -8.50
CA PRO A 321 -21.04 -14.43 -9.63
C PRO A 321 -22.24 -13.57 -10.00
N LYS A 322 -22.43 -13.38 -11.31
CA LYS A 322 -23.63 -12.73 -11.86
C LYS A 322 -24.66 -13.74 -12.31
N GLU A 323 -25.90 -13.41 -12.12
CA GLU A 323 -27.03 -14.08 -12.79
C GLU A 323 -27.17 -13.53 -14.20
N ARG A 324 -27.36 -12.20 -14.34
CA ARG A 324 -27.58 -11.54 -15.64
C ARG A 324 -27.21 -10.06 -15.60
N TYR A 325 -27.12 -9.47 -16.77
CA TYR A 325 -27.21 -8.02 -16.94
C TYR A 325 -28.67 -7.61 -17.09
N ASP A 326 -29.02 -6.43 -16.60
CA ASP A 326 -30.36 -5.88 -16.71
C ASP A 326 -30.31 -4.36 -16.94
N THR A 327 -31.46 -3.78 -17.26
CA THR A 327 -31.63 -2.32 -17.36
C THR A 327 -32.78 -1.90 -16.48
N ILE A 328 -32.47 -1.19 -15.39
CA ILE A 328 -33.46 -0.69 -14.41
C ILE A 328 -33.37 0.82 -14.41
N ASP A 329 -34.53 1.50 -14.61
CA ASP A 329 -34.63 2.95 -14.69
C ASP A 329 -33.65 3.58 -15.70
N GLY A 330 -33.45 2.89 -16.84
CA GLY A 330 -32.55 3.34 -17.89
C GLY A 330 -31.05 3.16 -17.57
N GLN A 331 -30.71 2.54 -16.45
CA GLN A 331 -29.34 2.23 -16.02
C GLN A 331 -29.01 0.77 -16.29
N SER A 332 -27.87 0.51 -16.94
CA SER A 332 -27.33 -0.86 -17.02
C SER A 332 -26.83 -1.30 -15.64
N VAL A 333 -27.30 -2.44 -15.16
CA VAL A 333 -27.00 -3.00 -13.84
C VAL A 333 -26.57 -4.46 -13.96
N VAL A 334 -25.93 -4.97 -12.90
CA VAL A 334 -25.59 -6.38 -12.74
C VAL A 334 -26.48 -6.96 -11.65
N ILE A 335 -27.27 -7.96 -12.00
CA ILE A 335 -27.97 -8.78 -11.03
C ILE A 335 -27.04 -9.94 -10.66
N VAL A 336 -26.70 -10.00 -9.38
CA VAL A 336 -25.84 -11.06 -8.86
C VAL A 336 -26.62 -12.34 -8.62
N ASP A 337 -25.93 -13.48 -8.69
CA ASP A 337 -26.48 -14.76 -8.24
C ASP A 337 -26.41 -14.79 -6.71
N GLU A 338 -27.54 -14.58 -6.07
CA GLU A 338 -27.62 -14.43 -4.61
C GLU A 338 -27.16 -15.69 -3.85
N GLU A 339 -27.54 -16.87 -4.34
CA GLU A 339 -27.19 -18.13 -3.70
C GLU A 339 -25.67 -18.38 -3.77
N ARG A 340 -25.10 -18.30 -4.95
CA ARG A 340 -23.65 -18.47 -5.16
C ARG A 340 -22.85 -17.35 -4.49
N THR A 341 -23.36 -16.11 -4.46
CA THR A 341 -22.70 -14.99 -3.78
C THR A 341 -22.64 -15.23 -2.27
N LYS A 342 -23.74 -15.68 -1.67
CA LYS A 342 -23.78 -16.05 -0.25
C LYS A 342 -22.82 -17.20 0.06
N ALA A 343 -22.81 -18.25 -0.77
CA ALA A 343 -21.90 -19.38 -0.60
C ALA A 343 -20.43 -18.94 -0.73
N LEU A 344 -20.11 -18.06 -1.68
CA LEU A 344 -18.78 -17.49 -1.84
C LEU A 344 -18.29 -16.79 -0.57
N PHE A 345 -19.09 -15.86 -0.02
CA PHE A 345 -18.67 -15.12 1.16
C PHE A 345 -18.67 -15.95 2.43
N GLN A 346 -19.50 -16.98 2.53
CA GLN A 346 -19.42 -17.97 3.62
C GLN A 346 -18.12 -18.78 3.55
N ALA A 347 -17.71 -19.23 2.36
CA ALA A 347 -16.44 -19.92 2.18
C ALA A 347 -15.24 -19.00 2.51
N VAL A 348 -15.30 -17.74 2.11
CA VAL A 348 -14.28 -16.73 2.46
C VAL A 348 -14.23 -16.55 3.98
N ALA A 349 -15.37 -16.39 4.66
CA ALA A 349 -15.42 -16.22 6.10
C ALA A 349 -14.80 -17.38 6.89
N ASN A 350 -14.83 -18.59 6.32
CA ASN A 350 -14.33 -19.80 6.94
C ASN A 350 -12.91 -20.20 6.49
N ASP A 351 -12.18 -19.34 5.79
CA ASP A 351 -10.86 -19.65 5.17
C ASP A 351 -10.92 -20.86 4.19
N ASP A 352 -12.07 -21.13 3.57
CA ASP A 352 -12.33 -22.36 2.78
C ASP A 352 -12.83 -22.06 1.37
N ILE A 353 -12.12 -21.19 0.66
CA ILE A 353 -12.47 -20.82 -0.72
C ILE A 353 -12.39 -22.02 -1.68
N ASP A 354 -11.58 -23.03 -1.37
CA ASP A 354 -11.42 -24.21 -2.21
C ASP A 354 -12.71 -25.02 -2.26
N SER A 355 -13.43 -25.18 -1.16
CA SER A 355 -14.74 -25.85 -1.15
C SER A 355 -15.77 -25.16 -2.05
N TYR A 356 -15.78 -23.81 -2.08
CA TYR A 356 -16.62 -23.08 -3.01
C TYR A 356 -16.24 -23.36 -4.47
N ILE A 357 -14.94 -23.38 -4.77
CA ILE A 357 -14.44 -23.63 -6.13
C ILE A 357 -14.76 -25.07 -6.55
N ASP A 358 -14.66 -26.03 -5.66
CA ASP A 358 -14.97 -27.45 -5.93
C ASP A 358 -16.47 -27.66 -6.19
N GLU A 359 -17.35 -26.95 -5.49
CA GLU A 359 -18.80 -27.05 -5.64
C GLU A 359 -19.31 -26.31 -6.89
N TYR A 360 -18.88 -25.04 -7.07
CA TYR A 360 -19.43 -24.17 -8.12
C TYR A 360 -18.53 -24.03 -9.36
N GLY A 361 -17.35 -24.64 -9.33
CA GLY A 361 -16.39 -24.58 -10.44
C GLY A 361 -15.56 -23.29 -10.45
N LYS A 362 -14.75 -23.12 -11.49
CA LYS A 362 -13.81 -22.00 -11.65
C LYS A 362 -14.39 -20.80 -12.38
N ASP A 363 -15.70 -20.75 -12.56
CA ASP A 363 -16.34 -19.59 -13.18
C ASP A 363 -16.18 -18.37 -12.26
N GLY A 364 -15.64 -17.28 -12.79
CA GLY A 364 -15.29 -16.09 -11.99
C GLY A 364 -13.92 -16.15 -11.28
N VAL A 365 -13.24 -17.29 -11.24
CA VAL A 365 -11.88 -17.41 -10.70
C VAL A 365 -10.87 -16.98 -11.77
N LEU A 366 -9.96 -16.09 -11.41
CA LEU A 366 -8.90 -15.67 -12.32
C LEU A 366 -7.91 -16.82 -12.54
N GLY A 367 -7.82 -17.31 -13.77
CA GLY A 367 -6.85 -18.34 -14.12
C GLY A 367 -5.40 -17.90 -13.92
N LYS A 368 -4.49 -18.87 -13.81
CA LYS A 368 -3.03 -18.62 -13.69
C LYS A 368 -2.40 -18.12 -15.01
N GLN A 369 -3.19 -17.98 -16.07
CA GLN A 369 -2.70 -17.55 -17.39
C GLN A 369 -2.21 -16.08 -17.36
N ARG A 370 -1.18 -15.80 -18.17
CA ARG A 370 -0.68 -14.41 -18.36
C ARG A 370 -1.66 -13.53 -19.13
N THR A 371 -2.58 -14.13 -19.83
CA THR A 371 -3.59 -13.47 -20.68
C THR A 371 -4.91 -13.38 -19.95
N VAL A 372 -5.49 -12.19 -19.98
CA VAL A 372 -6.87 -11.92 -19.62
C VAL A 372 -7.52 -11.29 -20.84
N ASN A 373 -8.43 -12.02 -21.44
CA ASN A 373 -9.26 -11.50 -22.53
C ASN A 373 -10.40 -10.69 -21.95
#